data_b84ca3b6b8accfc74d321eeefc1aa603
#
_entry.id   b84ca3b6b8accfc74d321eeefc1aa603
#
_cell.length_a   1.000
_cell.length_b   1.000
_cell.length_c   1.000
_cell.angle_alpha   90.00
_cell.angle_beta   90.00
_cell.angle_gamma   90.00
#
_symmetry.space_group_name_H-M   'P 1'
#
loop_
_entity.id
_entity.type
_entity.pdbx_description
1 polymer ?
#
loop_
_entity_poly.entity_id
_entity_poly.type
_entity_poly.pdbx_seq_one_letter_code
_entity_poly.pdbx_strand_id
1 'polypeptide(L)'
;MGVEFGVLIPTREVVMSGRPETGPLLAMAERAEAAGFDSVWIGDSLTARPRHEPLTLMSAVAARTRRVRLGTGVLLPALRNPVVLAHVVGTLDRVAEGRVILGVGIAADMPAIRKEFAAAGVPWERRVGRFLETLEICRALWSRDHVSFHGKHFTLDDVTMEPKPPRAGGPPIWIGGSGPTALREAARFDAWFPTGPSVEFFAEHFPRVQSAARAAGRVPDAVTGAAYLTLALDANAAAQTRMDRFLETYYGAPAKVIKARQAGYAGPIEGCVEWIQRWIDAGARHIALRFAGGDQLAQVDEAATRLLPKLKRR
;
A
#
# COMPACT_ATOMS: atom_id res chain seq x y z
N MET A 1 -20.42 6.82 -0.21
CA MET A 1 -19.25 6.92 0.69
C MET A 1 -18.30 7.96 0.16
N GLY A 2 -17.74 8.82 1.03
CA GLY A 2 -16.74 9.82 0.61
C GLY A 2 -15.44 9.17 0.15
N VAL A 3 -14.59 9.95 -0.52
CA VAL A 3 -13.25 9.51 -0.93
C VAL A 3 -12.26 9.75 0.21
N GLU A 4 -11.41 8.77 0.49
CA GLU A 4 -10.38 8.83 1.51
C GLU A 4 -9.00 9.09 0.89
N PHE A 5 -8.18 9.85 1.61
CA PHE A 5 -6.83 10.22 1.18
C PHE A 5 -5.79 9.80 2.20
N GLY A 6 -4.73 9.18 1.71
CA GLY A 6 -3.59 8.78 2.52
C GLY A 6 -2.28 9.38 2.04
N VAL A 7 -1.27 9.34 2.91
CA VAL A 7 0.10 9.80 2.62
C VAL A 7 1.06 8.64 2.72
N LEU A 8 1.93 8.47 1.73
CA LEU A 8 3.05 7.53 1.82
C LEU A 8 4.19 8.15 2.63
N ILE A 9 4.56 7.49 3.72
CA ILE A 9 5.69 7.88 4.57
C ILE A 9 7.01 7.57 3.84
N PRO A 10 7.97 8.50 3.77
CA PRO A 10 9.17 8.42 2.93
C PRO A 10 10.27 7.53 3.53
N THR A 11 9.97 6.29 3.86
CA THR A 11 10.86 5.36 4.55
C THR A 11 12.11 4.99 3.75
N ARG A 12 12.03 5.01 2.42
CA ARG A 12 13.17 4.77 1.54
C ARG A 12 14.00 6.03 1.34
N GLU A 13 13.35 7.16 1.17
CA GLU A 13 13.99 8.45 0.88
C GLU A 13 14.94 8.87 2.00
N VAL A 14 14.58 8.67 3.26
CA VAL A 14 15.46 8.94 4.40
C VAL A 14 16.71 8.04 4.41
N VAL A 15 16.57 6.77 4.04
CA VAL A 15 17.72 5.85 3.89
C VAL A 15 18.61 6.31 2.72
N MET A 16 18.01 6.66 1.58
CA MET A 16 18.75 7.12 0.39
C MET A 16 19.48 8.44 0.63
N SER A 17 18.97 9.31 1.50
CA SER A 17 19.61 10.57 1.87
C SER A 17 20.70 10.40 2.94
N GLY A 18 20.95 9.18 3.40
CA GLY A 18 21.90 8.90 4.50
C GLY A 18 21.39 9.34 5.88
N ARG A 19 20.11 9.60 6.03
CA ARG A 19 19.46 10.06 7.27
C ARG A 19 18.34 9.10 7.68
N PRO A 20 18.65 7.87 8.12
CA PRO A 20 17.65 6.84 8.37
C PRO A 20 16.92 7.01 9.72
N GLU A 21 16.93 8.19 10.31
CA GLU A 21 16.25 8.46 11.57
C GLU A 21 14.74 8.30 11.46
N THR A 22 14.13 7.66 12.45
CA THR A 22 12.68 7.43 12.49
C THR A 22 11.87 8.64 12.95
N GLY A 23 12.47 9.54 13.72
CA GLY A 23 11.78 10.72 14.26
C GLY A 23 11.00 11.52 13.21
N PRO A 24 11.62 11.94 12.10
CA PRO A 24 10.92 12.66 11.02
C PRO A 24 9.77 11.86 10.38
N LEU A 25 9.89 10.54 10.29
CA LEU A 25 8.83 9.65 9.74
C LEU A 25 7.62 9.61 10.66
N LEU A 26 7.84 9.52 11.97
CA LEU A 26 6.78 9.56 12.98
C LEU A 26 6.10 10.93 13.01
N ALA A 27 6.89 12.03 12.98
CA ALA A 27 6.35 13.38 12.90
C ALA A 27 5.50 13.61 11.64
N MET A 28 5.89 13.03 10.51
CA MET A 28 5.08 13.11 9.28
C MET A 28 3.75 12.37 9.41
N ALA A 29 3.71 11.23 10.08
CA ALA A 29 2.46 10.50 10.32
C ALA A 29 1.52 11.29 11.24
N GLU A 30 2.03 11.88 12.31
CA GLU A 30 1.28 12.77 13.20
C GLU A 30 0.77 14.01 12.46
N ARG A 31 1.62 14.60 11.62
CA ARG A 31 1.23 15.76 10.81
C ARG A 31 0.14 15.41 9.79
N ALA A 32 0.23 14.26 9.13
CA ALA A 32 -0.81 13.78 8.21
C ALA A 32 -2.15 13.60 8.94
N GLU A 33 -2.15 13.02 10.14
CA GLU A 33 -3.35 12.90 10.97
C GLU A 33 -3.93 14.26 11.36
N ALA A 34 -3.10 15.18 11.83
CA ALA A 34 -3.52 16.53 12.22
C ALA A 34 -4.06 17.33 11.03
N ALA A 35 -3.49 17.11 9.84
CA ALA A 35 -3.87 17.75 8.59
C ALA A 35 -5.14 17.15 7.94
N GLY A 36 -5.75 16.11 8.55
CA GLY A 36 -7.02 15.54 8.12
C GLY A 36 -6.92 14.49 7.01
N PHE A 37 -5.76 13.88 6.82
CA PHE A 37 -5.65 12.66 6.00
C PHE A 37 -6.31 11.47 6.72
N ASP A 38 -6.79 10.50 5.93
CA ASP A 38 -7.53 9.34 6.44
C ASP A 38 -6.62 8.14 6.70
N SER A 39 -5.40 8.13 6.10
CA SER A 39 -4.45 7.03 6.27
C SER A 39 -2.99 7.45 6.03
N VAL A 40 -2.08 6.66 6.57
CA VAL A 40 -0.64 6.72 6.25
C VAL A 40 -0.17 5.35 5.75
N TRP A 41 0.79 5.34 4.81
CA TRP A 41 1.21 4.15 4.09
C TRP A 41 2.71 3.94 4.19
N ILE A 42 3.15 2.71 4.41
CA ILE A 42 4.56 2.34 4.55
C ILE A 42 4.87 1.21 3.56
N GLY A 43 5.91 1.41 2.75
CA GLY A 43 6.37 0.41 1.79
C GLY A 43 7.22 -0.68 2.43
N ASP A 44 7.35 -1.84 1.77
CA ASP A 44 8.17 -2.98 2.18
C ASP A 44 9.27 -3.30 1.16
N SER A 45 10.43 -3.66 1.63
CA SER A 45 11.53 -4.34 0.95
C SER A 45 12.60 -4.65 1.99
N LEU A 46 13.19 -5.83 1.97
CA LEU A 46 14.25 -6.20 2.90
C LEU A 46 15.59 -5.57 2.47
N THR A 47 15.99 -5.76 1.22
CA THR A 47 17.33 -5.38 0.73
C THR A 47 17.32 -4.71 -0.64
N ALA A 48 16.40 -5.06 -1.53
CA ALA A 48 16.38 -4.57 -2.91
C ALA A 48 16.11 -3.07 -3.01
N ARG A 49 15.34 -2.53 -2.09
CA ARG A 49 15.00 -1.11 -1.97
C ARG A 49 15.05 -0.72 -0.49
N PRO A 50 16.26 -0.51 0.08
CA PRO A 50 16.45 -0.35 1.53
C PRO A 50 15.53 0.69 2.13
N ARG A 51 14.87 0.33 3.24
CA ARG A 51 13.91 1.14 3.99
C ARG A 51 13.70 0.54 5.38
N HIS A 52 12.97 1.25 6.21
CA HIS A 52 12.54 0.71 7.51
C HIS A 52 11.59 -0.47 7.32
N GLU A 53 11.65 -1.44 8.24
CA GLU A 53 10.72 -2.57 8.26
C GLU A 53 9.31 -2.04 8.56
N PRO A 54 8.32 -2.33 7.69
CA PRO A 54 7.04 -1.64 7.74
C PRO A 54 6.21 -1.93 9.00
N LEU A 55 6.14 -3.18 9.45
CA LEU A 55 5.28 -3.56 10.58
C LEU A 55 5.83 -3.02 11.92
N THR A 56 7.15 -3.01 12.07
CA THR A 56 7.83 -2.41 13.22
C THR A 56 7.59 -0.90 13.27
N LEU A 57 7.77 -0.20 12.14
CA LEU A 57 7.52 1.24 12.08
C LEU A 57 6.04 1.58 12.27
N MET A 58 5.13 0.79 11.70
CA MET A 58 3.69 0.96 11.89
C MET A 58 3.28 0.86 13.36
N SER A 59 3.93 0.00 14.16
CA SER A 59 3.66 -0.09 15.61
C SER A 59 3.99 1.22 16.32
N ALA A 60 5.10 1.87 15.97
CA ALA A 60 5.46 3.16 16.52
C ALA A 60 4.48 4.27 16.07
N VAL A 61 4.09 4.27 14.78
CA VAL A 61 3.07 5.21 14.26
C VAL A 61 1.72 4.99 14.95
N ALA A 62 1.31 3.73 15.16
CA ALA A 62 0.07 3.39 15.85
C ALA A 62 0.00 3.99 17.26
N ALA A 63 1.12 3.93 18.01
CA ALA A 63 1.22 4.49 19.36
C ALA A 63 1.15 6.03 19.39
N ARG A 64 1.52 6.70 18.28
CA ARG A 64 1.58 8.16 18.15
C ARG A 64 0.35 8.79 17.49
N THR A 65 -0.52 7.99 16.88
CA THR A 65 -1.73 8.42 16.16
C THR A 65 -2.98 7.77 16.74
N ARG A 66 -4.16 8.34 16.47
CA ARG A 66 -5.43 7.85 17.02
C ARG A 66 -6.51 7.58 15.97
N ARG A 67 -6.46 8.24 14.82
CA ARG A 67 -7.53 8.22 13.81
C ARG A 67 -7.10 7.65 12.46
N VAL A 68 -5.92 8.04 11.97
CA VAL A 68 -5.45 7.59 10.66
C VAL A 68 -5.32 6.07 10.60
N ARG A 69 -5.78 5.50 9.49
CA ARG A 69 -5.53 4.10 9.20
C ARG A 69 -4.07 3.90 8.79
N LEU A 70 -3.54 2.72 9.08
CA LEU A 70 -2.13 2.39 8.89
C LEU A 70 -2.02 1.32 7.81
N GLY A 71 -1.56 1.70 6.63
CA GLY A 71 -1.48 0.83 5.46
C GLY A 71 -0.07 0.37 5.11
N THR A 72 0.08 -0.86 4.65
CA THR A 72 1.30 -1.26 3.94
C THR A 72 1.13 -1.05 2.44
N GLY A 73 2.07 -0.36 1.79
CA GLY A 73 1.99 -0.03 0.36
C GLY A 73 3.19 -0.48 -0.46
N VAL A 74 3.37 -1.78 -0.71
CA VAL A 74 2.67 -2.98 -0.23
C VAL A 74 3.64 -3.91 0.49
N LEU A 75 3.15 -4.69 1.46
CA LEU A 75 3.91 -5.76 2.12
C LEU A 75 4.17 -6.92 1.14
N LEU A 76 5.26 -7.64 1.36
CA LEU A 76 5.62 -8.84 0.59
C LEU A 76 5.48 -10.10 1.48
N PRO A 77 4.26 -10.65 1.66
CA PRO A 77 4.00 -11.77 2.56
C PRO A 77 4.83 -13.03 2.24
N ALA A 78 5.13 -13.27 0.96
CA ALA A 78 5.91 -14.43 0.54
C ALA A 78 7.32 -14.51 1.16
N LEU A 79 7.88 -13.37 1.62
CA LEU A 79 9.18 -13.29 2.29
C LEU A 79 9.11 -13.66 3.79
N ARG A 80 7.93 -13.91 4.34
CA ARG A 80 7.70 -14.12 5.78
C ARG A 80 7.11 -15.50 6.05
N ASN A 81 7.34 -16.01 7.25
CA ASN A 81 6.61 -17.17 7.76
C ASN A 81 5.16 -16.76 8.05
N PRO A 82 4.14 -17.50 7.58
CA PRO A 82 2.74 -17.12 7.71
C PRO A 82 2.25 -17.02 9.17
N VAL A 83 2.70 -17.91 10.06
CA VAL A 83 2.30 -17.89 11.48
C VAL A 83 2.90 -16.68 12.18
N VAL A 84 4.18 -16.41 11.94
CA VAL A 84 4.85 -15.21 12.49
C VAL A 84 4.19 -13.94 11.95
N LEU A 85 3.88 -13.88 10.66
CA LEU A 85 3.22 -12.74 10.07
C LEU A 85 1.82 -12.53 10.66
N ALA A 86 1.03 -13.59 10.79
CA ALA A 86 -0.30 -13.52 11.39
C ALA A 86 -0.25 -12.96 12.83
N HIS A 87 0.71 -13.44 13.63
CA HIS A 87 0.90 -13.01 15.02
C HIS A 87 1.33 -11.55 15.12
N VAL A 88 2.33 -11.13 14.32
CA VAL A 88 2.81 -9.74 14.29
C VAL A 88 1.69 -8.78 13.86
N VAL A 89 0.95 -9.13 12.79
CA VAL A 89 -0.16 -8.29 12.30
C VAL A 89 -1.31 -8.27 13.29
N GLY A 90 -1.65 -9.39 13.93
CA GLY A 90 -2.68 -9.45 14.97
C GLY A 90 -2.35 -8.52 16.15
N THR A 91 -1.09 -8.56 16.62
CA THR A 91 -0.61 -7.68 17.69
C THR A 91 -0.61 -6.21 17.25
N LEU A 92 -0.09 -5.93 16.04
CA LEU A 92 -0.08 -4.57 15.48
C LEU A 92 -1.50 -4.00 15.38
N ASP A 93 -2.46 -4.79 14.90
CA ASP A 93 -3.86 -4.32 14.76
C ASP A 93 -4.52 -4.06 16.12
N ARG A 94 -4.11 -4.79 17.18
CA ARG A 94 -4.49 -4.47 18.57
C ARG A 94 -3.90 -3.15 19.05
N VAL A 95 -2.61 -2.92 18.82
CA VAL A 95 -1.94 -1.63 19.14
C VAL A 95 -2.58 -0.48 18.38
N ALA A 96 -2.99 -0.73 17.15
CA ALA A 96 -3.64 0.25 16.27
C ALA A 96 -5.16 0.34 16.48
N GLU A 97 -5.75 -0.41 17.41
CA GLU A 97 -7.20 -0.41 17.68
C GLU A 97 -8.06 -0.66 16.44
N GLY A 98 -7.64 -1.63 15.59
CA GLY A 98 -8.36 -2.02 14.38
C GLY A 98 -8.17 -1.09 13.17
N ARG A 99 -7.15 -0.21 13.18
CA ARG A 99 -6.86 0.75 12.10
C ARG A 99 -5.94 0.21 11.01
N VAL A 100 -5.44 -1.02 11.10
CA VAL A 100 -4.52 -1.59 10.10
C VAL A 100 -5.23 -1.89 8.79
N ILE A 101 -4.54 -1.62 7.68
CA ILE A 101 -4.85 -2.06 6.32
C ILE A 101 -3.65 -2.84 5.80
N LEU A 102 -3.85 -4.10 5.45
CA LEU A 102 -2.76 -4.93 4.93
C LEU A 102 -2.74 -4.89 3.39
N GLY A 103 -2.09 -3.87 2.84
CA GLY A 103 -1.81 -3.83 1.40
C GLY A 103 -0.68 -4.79 1.06
N VAL A 104 -0.91 -5.73 0.15
CA VAL A 104 -0.01 -6.86 -0.14
C VAL A 104 0.27 -7.03 -1.62
N GLY A 105 1.45 -7.58 -1.94
CA GLY A 105 1.84 -7.86 -3.33
C GLY A 105 2.91 -8.94 -3.45
N ILE A 106 3.21 -9.31 -4.70
CA ILE A 106 4.17 -10.38 -5.03
C ILE A 106 5.55 -9.87 -5.51
N ALA A 107 5.76 -8.57 -5.49
CA ALA A 107 6.91 -7.86 -6.07
C ALA A 107 7.04 -7.98 -7.62
N ALA A 108 7.74 -7.02 -8.22
CA ALA A 108 8.05 -7.03 -9.65
C ALA A 108 9.25 -7.93 -9.94
N ASP A 109 9.30 -8.52 -11.15
CA ASP A 109 10.45 -9.29 -11.60
C ASP A 109 11.61 -8.36 -11.96
N MET A 110 12.59 -8.27 -11.06
CA MET A 110 13.80 -7.47 -11.20
C MET A 110 14.99 -8.19 -10.56
N PRO A 111 16.22 -8.07 -11.10
CA PRO A 111 17.38 -8.77 -10.56
C PRO A 111 17.64 -8.51 -9.08
N ALA A 112 17.51 -7.27 -8.62
CA ALA A 112 17.70 -6.92 -7.20
C ALA A 112 16.66 -7.59 -6.30
N ILE A 113 15.41 -7.67 -6.75
CA ILE A 113 14.31 -8.31 -6.01
C ILE A 113 14.49 -9.84 -5.99
N ARG A 114 14.94 -10.45 -7.08
CA ARG A 114 15.29 -11.89 -7.06
C ARG A 114 16.40 -12.20 -6.05
N LYS A 115 17.43 -11.33 -5.92
CA LYS A 115 18.46 -11.43 -4.89
C LYS A 115 17.89 -11.28 -3.47
N GLU A 116 16.94 -10.38 -3.27
CA GLU A 116 16.22 -10.20 -1.99
C GLU A 116 15.47 -11.46 -1.59
N PHE A 117 14.74 -12.09 -2.51
CA PHE A 117 14.06 -13.37 -2.26
C PHE A 117 15.05 -14.48 -1.93
N ALA A 118 16.15 -14.58 -2.67
CA ALA A 118 17.20 -15.56 -2.38
C ALA A 118 17.83 -15.34 -1.00
N ALA A 119 18.12 -14.09 -0.61
CA ALA A 119 18.64 -13.73 0.71
C ALA A 119 17.66 -14.07 1.85
N ALA A 120 16.36 -14.03 1.57
CA ALA A 120 15.32 -14.46 2.51
C ALA A 120 15.07 -15.99 2.50
N GLY A 121 15.84 -16.76 1.75
CA GLY A 121 15.66 -18.21 1.61
C GLY A 121 14.39 -18.63 0.84
N VAL A 122 13.83 -17.73 0.03
CA VAL A 122 12.59 -17.97 -0.72
C VAL A 122 12.89 -18.11 -2.21
N PRO A 123 12.70 -19.30 -2.80
CA PRO A 123 12.82 -19.50 -4.24
C PRO A 123 11.83 -18.59 -5.00
N TRP A 124 12.36 -17.88 -6.00
CA TRP A 124 11.57 -16.90 -6.77
C TRP A 124 10.31 -17.50 -7.40
N GLU A 125 10.40 -18.72 -7.89
CA GLU A 125 9.31 -19.45 -8.57
C GLU A 125 8.16 -19.79 -7.62
N ARG A 126 8.44 -19.87 -6.33
CA ARG A 126 7.44 -20.21 -5.29
C ARG A 126 6.72 -18.98 -4.72
N ARG A 127 7.13 -17.76 -5.08
CA ARG A 127 6.63 -16.52 -4.45
C ARG A 127 5.11 -16.35 -4.55
N VAL A 128 4.50 -16.71 -5.69
CA VAL A 128 3.04 -16.55 -5.89
C VAL A 128 2.25 -17.53 -5.02
N GLY A 129 2.64 -18.82 -5.04
CA GLY A 129 1.98 -19.83 -4.21
C GLY A 129 2.16 -19.56 -2.72
N ARG A 130 3.38 -19.21 -2.29
CA ARG A 130 3.64 -18.81 -0.91
C ARG A 130 2.82 -17.59 -0.50
N PHE A 131 2.69 -16.59 -1.36
CA PHE A 131 1.86 -15.41 -1.11
C PHE A 131 0.41 -15.80 -0.84
N LEU A 132 -0.20 -16.62 -1.71
CA LEU A 132 -1.59 -17.03 -1.57
C LEU A 132 -1.82 -17.86 -0.31
N GLU A 133 -1.01 -18.90 -0.07
CA GLU A 133 -1.11 -19.73 1.12
C GLU A 133 -0.87 -18.91 2.41
N THR A 134 0.06 -17.94 2.39
CA THR A 134 0.29 -17.05 3.53
C THR A 134 -0.96 -16.25 3.88
N LEU A 135 -1.66 -15.68 2.89
CA LEU A 135 -2.89 -14.92 3.14
C LEU A 135 -4.03 -15.82 3.66
N GLU A 136 -4.15 -17.03 3.14
CA GLU A 136 -5.15 -18.01 3.60
C GLU A 136 -4.89 -18.44 5.04
N ILE A 137 -3.64 -18.74 5.38
CA ILE A 137 -3.22 -19.10 6.74
C ILE A 137 -3.45 -17.93 7.72
N CYS A 138 -3.05 -16.71 7.34
CA CYS A 138 -3.27 -15.53 8.18
C CYS A 138 -4.77 -15.35 8.47
N ARG A 139 -5.64 -15.38 7.46
CA ARG A 139 -7.09 -15.27 7.64
C ARG A 139 -7.64 -16.38 8.53
N ALA A 140 -7.19 -17.62 8.35
CA ALA A 140 -7.61 -18.75 9.18
C ALA A 140 -7.23 -18.53 10.65
N LEU A 141 -5.97 -18.19 10.94
CA LEU A 141 -5.47 -17.94 12.29
C LEU A 141 -6.14 -16.73 12.97
N TRP A 142 -6.55 -15.71 12.21
CA TRP A 142 -7.27 -14.56 12.75
C TRP A 142 -8.74 -14.85 13.03
N SER A 143 -9.31 -15.89 12.42
CA SER A 143 -10.75 -16.16 12.48
C SER A 143 -11.14 -17.27 13.44
N ARG A 144 -10.26 -18.25 13.67
CA ARG A 144 -10.61 -19.48 14.40
C ARG A 144 -9.42 -20.08 15.15
N ASP A 145 -9.71 -20.99 16.04
CA ASP A 145 -8.75 -21.85 16.73
C ASP A 145 -8.57 -23.17 15.98
N HIS A 146 -7.57 -23.96 16.40
CA HIS A 146 -7.33 -25.30 15.90
C HIS A 146 -7.20 -25.34 14.35
N VAL A 147 -6.35 -24.43 13.80
CA VAL A 147 -6.12 -24.31 12.36
C VAL A 147 -5.19 -25.41 11.89
N SER A 148 -5.69 -26.28 11.02
CA SER A 148 -4.87 -27.17 10.20
C SER A 148 -4.91 -26.71 8.74
N PHE A 149 -3.75 -26.73 8.09
CA PHE A 149 -3.57 -26.31 6.71
C PHE A 149 -2.53 -27.19 6.01
N HIS A 150 -2.87 -27.81 4.90
CA HIS A 150 -1.99 -28.68 4.13
C HIS A 150 -1.86 -28.14 2.70
N GLY A 151 -0.97 -27.18 2.52
CA GLY A 151 -0.69 -26.55 1.23
C GLY A 151 0.55 -27.13 0.55
N LYS A 152 0.89 -26.54 -0.59
CA LYS A 152 2.12 -26.89 -1.33
C LYS A 152 3.39 -26.30 -0.68
N HIS A 153 3.24 -25.21 0.06
CA HIS A 153 4.36 -24.45 0.60
C HIS A 153 4.40 -24.44 2.13
N PHE A 154 3.27 -24.66 2.77
CA PHE A 154 3.15 -24.67 4.23
C PHE A 154 2.23 -25.78 4.71
N THR A 155 2.57 -26.31 5.88
CA THR A 155 1.75 -27.29 6.61
C THR A 155 1.63 -26.80 8.05
N LEU A 156 0.40 -26.80 8.56
CA LEU A 156 0.07 -26.51 9.96
C LEU A 156 -0.85 -27.61 10.46
N ASP A 157 -0.62 -28.07 11.69
CA ASP A 157 -1.45 -29.05 12.35
C ASP A 157 -1.89 -28.51 13.71
N ASP A 158 -3.19 -28.30 13.87
CA ASP A 158 -3.83 -27.88 15.12
C ASP A 158 -3.25 -26.62 15.79
N VAL A 159 -3.03 -25.57 15.00
CA VAL A 159 -2.40 -24.33 15.49
C VAL A 159 -3.46 -23.34 15.94
N THR A 160 -3.38 -22.87 17.18
CA THR A 160 -4.15 -21.74 17.71
C THR A 160 -3.19 -20.55 17.92
N MET A 161 -3.61 -19.36 17.51
CA MET A 161 -2.84 -18.12 17.66
C MET A 161 -3.61 -17.11 18.51
N GLU A 162 -2.97 -16.57 19.53
CA GLU A 162 -3.47 -15.45 20.35
C GLU A 162 -2.38 -14.36 20.51
N PRO A 163 -2.77 -13.07 20.64
CA PRO A 163 -4.16 -12.56 20.58
C PRO A 163 -4.70 -12.49 19.15
N LYS A 164 -6.00 -12.73 18.96
CA LYS A 164 -6.68 -12.45 17.69
C LYS A 164 -6.72 -10.94 17.42
N PRO A 165 -6.75 -10.49 16.16
CA PRO A 165 -7.04 -9.09 15.82
C PRO A 165 -8.38 -8.61 16.41
N PRO A 166 -8.60 -7.29 16.60
CA PRO A 166 -9.88 -6.76 17.06
C PRO A 166 -11.05 -7.08 16.14
N ARG A 167 -10.79 -7.09 14.83
CA ARG A 167 -11.78 -7.44 13.81
C ARG A 167 -11.75 -8.95 13.53
N ALA A 168 -12.90 -9.58 13.56
CA ALA A 168 -13.02 -10.97 13.14
C ALA A 168 -12.55 -11.14 11.68
N GLY A 169 -11.65 -12.09 11.43
CA GLY A 169 -11.03 -12.29 10.12
C GLY A 169 -9.81 -11.38 9.83
N GLY A 170 -9.42 -10.53 10.78
CA GLY A 170 -8.24 -9.69 10.71
C GLY A 170 -8.45 -8.36 9.98
N PRO A 171 -7.36 -7.61 9.77
CA PRO A 171 -7.39 -6.36 9.03
C PRO A 171 -7.79 -6.59 7.57
N PRO A 172 -8.40 -5.58 6.90
CA PRO A 172 -8.72 -5.68 5.48
C PRO A 172 -7.44 -5.88 4.66
N ILE A 173 -7.53 -6.80 3.68
CA ILE A 173 -6.42 -7.15 2.79
C ILE A 173 -6.66 -6.50 1.42
N TRP A 174 -5.71 -5.68 0.98
CA TRP A 174 -5.73 -4.97 -0.29
C TRP A 174 -4.69 -5.54 -1.24
N ILE A 175 -5.11 -5.99 -2.40
CA ILE A 175 -4.24 -6.64 -3.37
C ILE A 175 -3.60 -5.60 -4.29
N GLY A 176 -2.27 -5.51 -4.24
CA GLY A 176 -1.45 -4.74 -5.16
C GLY A 176 -1.21 -5.49 -6.48
N GLY A 177 -0.81 -4.73 -7.48
CA GLY A 177 -0.45 -5.28 -8.80
C GLY A 177 -1.52 -5.10 -9.86
N SER A 178 -1.10 -5.23 -11.12
CA SER A 178 -1.88 -4.86 -12.31
C SER A 178 -2.04 -6.03 -13.31
N GLY A 179 -1.42 -7.18 -13.04
CA GLY A 179 -1.50 -8.33 -13.90
C GLY A 179 -2.78 -9.17 -13.70
N PRO A 180 -3.10 -10.09 -14.64
CA PRO A 180 -4.33 -10.89 -14.59
C PRO A 180 -4.52 -11.67 -13.28
N THR A 181 -3.44 -12.17 -12.69
CA THR A 181 -3.50 -12.87 -11.39
C THR A 181 -3.89 -11.92 -10.27
N ALA A 182 -3.32 -10.71 -10.21
CA ALA A 182 -3.67 -9.71 -9.20
C ALA A 182 -5.14 -9.29 -9.29
N LEU A 183 -5.68 -9.13 -10.50
CA LEU A 183 -7.09 -8.81 -10.72
C LEU A 183 -8.02 -9.92 -10.19
N ARG A 184 -7.70 -11.20 -10.46
CA ARG A 184 -8.48 -12.34 -9.93
C ARG A 184 -8.42 -12.40 -8.40
N GLU A 185 -7.23 -12.21 -7.83
CA GLU A 185 -7.09 -12.25 -6.38
C GLU A 185 -7.77 -11.04 -5.71
N ALA A 186 -7.68 -9.83 -6.30
CA ALA A 186 -8.37 -8.66 -5.77
C ALA A 186 -9.89 -8.88 -5.64
N ALA A 187 -10.50 -9.64 -6.54
CA ALA A 187 -11.91 -9.99 -6.48
C ALA A 187 -12.29 -10.84 -5.23
N ARG A 188 -11.31 -11.52 -4.61
CA ARG A 188 -11.50 -12.36 -3.40
C ARG A 188 -11.25 -11.59 -2.09
N PHE A 189 -10.65 -10.41 -2.16
CA PHE A 189 -10.22 -9.61 -1.01
C PHE A 189 -10.95 -8.25 -0.93
N ASP A 190 -10.47 -7.33 -0.10
CA ASP A 190 -11.24 -6.17 0.33
C ASP A 190 -11.02 -4.94 -0.56
N ALA A 191 -9.88 -4.88 -1.27
CA ALA A 191 -9.62 -3.82 -2.25
C ALA A 191 -8.64 -4.25 -3.33
N TRP A 192 -8.71 -3.53 -4.46
CA TRP A 192 -7.68 -3.52 -5.49
C TRP A 192 -6.86 -2.24 -5.40
N PHE A 193 -5.55 -2.38 -5.17
CA PHE A 193 -4.59 -1.29 -4.93
C PHE A 193 -3.43 -1.36 -5.93
N PRO A 194 -3.67 -1.08 -7.23
CA PRO A 194 -2.64 -1.18 -8.26
C PRO A 194 -1.66 -0.02 -8.26
N THR A 195 -0.46 -0.28 -8.79
CA THR A 195 0.36 0.73 -9.43
C THR A 195 0.02 0.72 -10.91
N GLY A 196 -0.95 1.51 -11.35
CA GLY A 196 -1.35 1.61 -12.75
C GLY A 196 -0.71 2.83 -13.43
N PRO A 197 -0.49 2.81 -14.76
CA PRO A 197 0.12 3.93 -15.48
C PRO A 197 -0.80 5.14 -15.62
N SER A 198 -2.12 4.93 -15.63
CA SER A 198 -3.08 6.00 -15.92
C SER A 198 -4.47 5.72 -15.35
N VAL A 199 -5.31 6.75 -15.36
CA VAL A 199 -6.73 6.63 -14.96
C VAL A 199 -7.50 5.74 -15.93
N GLU A 200 -7.17 5.74 -17.22
CA GLU A 200 -7.80 4.89 -18.24
C GLU A 200 -7.56 3.41 -17.93
N PHE A 201 -6.34 3.06 -17.55
CA PHE A 201 -6.01 1.71 -17.07
C PHE A 201 -6.87 1.31 -15.87
N PHE A 202 -7.05 2.20 -14.90
CA PHE A 202 -7.88 1.93 -13.73
C PHE A 202 -9.34 1.77 -14.12
N ALA A 203 -9.89 2.69 -14.93
CA ALA A 203 -11.28 2.69 -15.41
C ALA A 203 -11.61 1.42 -16.22
N GLU A 204 -10.66 0.89 -16.98
CA GLU A 204 -10.82 -0.35 -17.74
C GLU A 204 -10.84 -1.59 -16.83
N HIS A 205 -9.96 -1.65 -15.85
CA HIS A 205 -9.71 -2.88 -15.09
C HIS A 205 -10.53 -3.02 -13.81
N PHE A 206 -10.85 -1.92 -13.13
CA PHE A 206 -11.60 -1.98 -11.87
C PHE A 206 -13.01 -2.58 -12.03
N PRO A 207 -13.80 -2.26 -13.05
CA PRO A 207 -15.08 -2.94 -13.30
C PRO A 207 -14.95 -4.46 -13.51
N ARG A 208 -13.82 -4.93 -14.06
CA ARG A 208 -13.56 -6.36 -14.23
C ARG A 208 -13.34 -7.06 -12.88
N VAL A 209 -12.63 -6.40 -11.94
CA VAL A 209 -12.47 -6.89 -10.56
C VAL A 209 -13.81 -6.98 -9.86
N GLN A 210 -14.64 -5.92 -9.96
CA GLN A 210 -15.99 -5.91 -9.39
C GLN A 210 -16.89 -6.99 -9.99
N SER A 211 -16.83 -7.20 -11.30
CA SER A 211 -17.60 -8.26 -11.98
C SER A 211 -17.17 -9.66 -11.53
N ALA A 212 -15.85 -9.89 -11.38
CA ALA A 212 -15.33 -11.15 -10.86
C ALA A 212 -15.75 -11.38 -9.40
N ALA A 213 -15.79 -10.35 -8.57
CA ALA A 213 -16.27 -10.44 -7.19
C ALA A 213 -17.77 -10.81 -7.14
N ARG A 214 -18.60 -10.16 -7.96
CA ARG A 214 -20.04 -10.52 -8.09
C ARG A 214 -20.24 -11.94 -8.58
N ALA A 215 -19.48 -12.40 -9.58
CA ALA A 215 -19.53 -13.77 -10.07
C ALA A 215 -19.13 -14.79 -9.00
N ALA A 216 -18.31 -14.41 -8.03
CA ALA A 216 -17.96 -15.20 -6.84
C ALA A 216 -18.99 -15.07 -5.68
N GLY A 217 -20.17 -14.49 -5.92
CA GLY A 217 -21.24 -14.35 -4.93
C GLY A 217 -21.02 -13.24 -3.89
N ARG A 218 -20.06 -12.34 -4.10
CA ARG A 218 -19.86 -11.21 -3.19
C ARG A 218 -20.86 -10.08 -3.47
N VAL A 219 -21.22 -9.32 -2.42
CA VAL A 219 -22.14 -8.18 -2.55
C VAL A 219 -21.56 -7.11 -3.50
N PRO A 220 -22.42 -6.30 -4.13
CA PRO A 220 -21.96 -5.11 -4.86
C PRO A 220 -21.06 -4.26 -3.96
N ASP A 221 -20.03 -3.68 -4.55
CA ASP A 221 -19.06 -2.82 -3.86
C ASP A 221 -18.24 -3.51 -2.74
N ALA A 222 -18.23 -4.84 -2.70
CA ALA A 222 -17.40 -5.61 -1.78
C ALA A 222 -15.88 -5.37 -1.94
N VAL A 223 -15.47 -4.83 -3.08
CA VAL A 223 -14.07 -4.51 -3.38
C VAL A 223 -13.93 -3.01 -3.56
N THR A 224 -13.12 -2.40 -2.70
CA THR A 224 -12.76 -0.98 -2.82
C THR A 224 -11.74 -0.78 -3.95
N GLY A 225 -11.97 0.22 -4.80
CA GLY A 225 -10.96 0.71 -5.72
C GLY A 225 -10.01 1.68 -5.01
N ALA A 226 -8.72 1.36 -4.97
CA ALA A 226 -7.71 2.23 -4.39
C ALA A 226 -6.65 2.62 -5.45
N ALA A 227 -6.11 3.83 -5.35
CA ALA A 227 -5.09 4.34 -6.26
C ALA A 227 -3.83 4.75 -5.51
N TYR A 228 -2.67 4.42 -6.08
CA TYR A 228 -1.36 4.89 -5.61
C TYR A 228 -0.83 5.93 -6.60
N LEU A 229 -0.79 7.20 -6.18
CA LEU A 229 -0.49 8.34 -7.05
C LEU A 229 0.75 9.10 -6.57
N THR A 230 1.64 9.48 -7.50
CA THR A 230 2.82 10.28 -7.19
C THR A 230 2.59 11.72 -7.61
N LEU A 231 2.84 12.68 -6.72
CA LEU A 231 2.62 14.10 -6.95
C LEU A 231 3.92 14.89 -6.83
N ALA A 232 4.14 15.84 -7.72
CA ALA A 232 5.11 16.93 -7.60
C ALA A 232 4.35 18.24 -7.75
N LEU A 233 3.87 18.78 -6.62
CA LEU A 233 3.10 20.03 -6.60
C LEU A 233 4.04 21.22 -6.74
N ASP A 234 3.86 22.03 -7.75
CA ASP A 234 4.56 23.29 -7.98
C ASP A 234 3.85 24.09 -9.09
N ALA A 235 3.83 25.40 -8.94
CA ALA A 235 3.23 26.30 -9.93
C ALA A 235 4.10 26.51 -11.18
N ASN A 236 5.35 26.08 -11.17
CA ASN A 236 6.31 26.32 -12.24
C ASN A 236 6.72 25.03 -12.98
N ALA A 237 7.42 25.19 -14.11
CA ALA A 237 7.89 24.08 -14.95
C ALA A 237 8.88 23.11 -14.24
N ALA A 238 9.45 23.51 -13.10
CA ALA A 238 10.38 22.69 -12.34
C ALA A 238 9.72 21.44 -11.72
N ALA A 239 8.38 21.44 -11.56
CA ALA A 239 7.63 20.30 -11.05
C ALA A 239 7.91 19.01 -11.85
N GLN A 240 7.89 19.11 -13.19
CA GLN A 240 8.15 17.98 -14.07
C GLN A 240 9.58 17.45 -13.92
N THR A 241 10.57 18.34 -13.90
CA THR A 241 11.98 17.97 -13.71
C THR A 241 12.21 17.35 -12.34
N ARG A 242 11.56 17.87 -11.29
CA ARG A 242 11.62 17.30 -9.93
C ARG A 242 11.00 15.90 -9.89
N MET A 243 9.85 15.69 -10.52
CA MET A 243 9.22 14.38 -10.65
C MET A 243 10.16 13.38 -11.34
N ASP A 244 10.72 13.74 -12.47
CA ASP A 244 11.57 12.85 -13.26
C ASP A 244 12.83 12.47 -12.47
N ARG A 245 13.53 13.44 -11.90
CA ARG A 245 14.68 13.20 -11.04
C ARG A 245 14.35 12.32 -9.84
N PHE A 246 13.21 12.54 -9.20
CA PHE A 246 12.76 11.73 -8.08
C PHE A 246 12.54 10.27 -8.52
N LEU A 247 11.82 10.04 -9.61
CA LEU A 247 11.55 8.70 -10.13
C LEU A 247 12.85 7.97 -10.52
N GLU A 248 13.75 8.64 -11.19
CA GLU A 248 15.05 8.07 -11.61
C GLU A 248 15.91 7.70 -10.39
N THR A 249 16.04 8.60 -9.44
CA THR A 249 16.80 8.34 -8.21
C THR A 249 16.17 7.22 -7.38
N TYR A 250 14.84 7.24 -7.24
CA TYR A 250 14.11 6.28 -6.40
C TYR A 250 14.11 4.87 -7.01
N TYR A 251 13.98 4.74 -8.32
CA TYR A 251 13.84 3.43 -8.99
C TYR A 251 15.12 2.94 -9.67
N GLY A 252 16.11 3.80 -9.89
CA GLY A 252 17.33 3.47 -10.62
C GLY A 252 17.07 3.15 -12.11
N ALA A 253 16.06 3.78 -12.71
CA ALA A 253 15.66 3.59 -14.09
C ALA A 253 15.14 4.91 -14.70
N PRO A 254 15.20 5.09 -16.03
CA PRO A 254 14.71 6.32 -16.66
C PRO A 254 13.26 6.65 -16.30
N ALA A 255 12.96 7.91 -16.03
CA ALA A 255 11.63 8.37 -15.62
C ALA A 255 10.52 7.93 -16.59
N LYS A 256 10.80 7.93 -17.90
CA LYS A 256 9.87 7.44 -18.94
C LYS A 256 9.44 5.98 -18.71
N VAL A 257 10.37 5.12 -18.29
CA VAL A 257 10.09 3.69 -18.03
C VAL A 257 9.21 3.54 -16.79
N ILE A 258 9.43 4.37 -15.76
CA ILE A 258 8.65 4.34 -14.53
C ILE A 258 7.24 4.87 -14.77
N LYS A 259 7.10 5.99 -15.47
CA LYS A 259 5.81 6.59 -15.82
C LYS A 259 4.92 5.67 -16.66
N ALA A 260 5.50 4.78 -17.46
CA ALA A 260 4.76 3.76 -18.20
C ALA A 260 4.13 2.67 -17.29
N ARG A 261 4.46 2.67 -15.99
CA ARG A 261 3.99 1.66 -15.01
C ARG A 261 3.31 2.26 -13.79
N GLN A 262 3.46 3.57 -13.58
CA GLN A 262 2.99 4.24 -12.38
C GLN A 262 2.51 5.65 -12.70
N ALA A 263 1.28 5.95 -12.30
CA ALA A 263 0.68 7.26 -12.49
C ALA A 263 1.34 8.34 -11.61
N GLY A 264 1.52 9.51 -12.18
CA GLY A 264 2.03 10.67 -11.48
C GLY A 264 1.55 11.97 -12.12
N TYR A 265 1.44 13.01 -11.30
CA TYR A 265 1.10 14.36 -11.72
C TYR A 265 2.21 15.32 -11.28
N ALA A 266 2.66 16.17 -12.19
CA ALA A 266 3.60 17.25 -11.91
C ALA A 266 3.03 18.57 -12.44
N GLY A 267 2.83 19.54 -11.56
CA GLY A 267 2.25 20.82 -11.93
C GLY A 267 1.49 21.53 -10.81
N PRO A 268 0.72 22.59 -11.14
CA PRO A 268 -0.04 23.36 -10.17
C PRO A 268 -1.17 22.55 -9.55
N ILE A 269 -1.56 22.96 -8.36
CA ILE A 269 -2.54 22.21 -7.55
C ILE A 269 -3.94 22.17 -8.18
N GLU A 270 -4.30 23.17 -8.95
CA GLU A 270 -5.59 23.26 -9.66
C GLU A 270 -5.73 22.11 -10.66
N GLY A 271 -4.73 21.90 -11.50
CA GLY A 271 -4.69 20.77 -12.43
C GLY A 271 -4.56 19.42 -11.71
N CYS A 272 -3.92 19.38 -10.52
CA CYS A 272 -3.87 18.18 -9.68
C CYS A 272 -5.29 17.78 -9.19
N VAL A 273 -6.11 18.75 -8.79
CA VAL A 273 -7.51 18.51 -8.39
C VAL A 273 -8.29 17.86 -9.53
N GLU A 274 -8.22 18.43 -10.74
CA GLU A 274 -8.90 17.90 -11.92
C GLU A 274 -8.41 16.48 -12.27
N TRP A 275 -7.08 16.26 -12.18
CA TRP A 275 -6.49 14.97 -12.45
C TRP A 275 -6.91 13.90 -11.44
N ILE A 276 -6.95 14.21 -10.14
CA ILE A 276 -7.42 13.30 -9.10
C ILE A 276 -8.93 13.05 -9.23
N GLN A 277 -9.72 14.08 -9.61
CA GLN A 277 -11.14 13.92 -9.81
C GLN A 277 -11.44 12.83 -10.86
N ARG A 278 -10.66 12.73 -11.94
CA ARG A 278 -10.81 11.65 -12.95
C ARG A 278 -10.64 10.25 -12.34
N TRP A 279 -9.74 10.08 -11.35
CA TRP A 279 -9.59 8.81 -10.64
C TRP A 279 -10.80 8.49 -9.76
N ILE A 280 -11.36 9.50 -9.11
CA ILE A 280 -12.58 9.39 -8.32
C ILE A 280 -13.77 9.00 -9.21
N ASP A 281 -13.91 9.65 -10.36
CA ASP A 281 -14.95 9.38 -11.35
C ASP A 281 -14.81 7.97 -11.94
N ALA A 282 -13.58 7.47 -12.09
CA ALA A 282 -13.28 6.11 -12.49
C ALA A 282 -13.53 5.05 -11.39
N GLY A 283 -13.95 5.46 -10.19
CA GLY A 283 -14.32 4.55 -9.12
C GLY A 283 -13.30 4.40 -7.99
N ALA A 284 -12.21 5.17 -7.98
CA ALA A 284 -11.30 5.19 -6.83
C ALA A 284 -11.99 5.79 -5.61
N ARG A 285 -11.90 5.11 -4.47
CA ARG A 285 -12.49 5.53 -3.19
C ARG A 285 -11.45 5.71 -2.09
N HIS A 286 -10.22 5.26 -2.33
CA HIS A 286 -9.08 5.53 -1.46
C HIS A 286 -7.85 5.86 -2.29
N ILE A 287 -7.23 7.01 -2.04
CA ILE A 287 -6.10 7.51 -2.83
C ILE A 287 -4.90 7.72 -1.92
N ALA A 288 -3.87 6.89 -2.08
CA ALA A 288 -2.59 7.03 -1.39
C ALA A 288 -1.67 7.95 -2.21
N LEU A 289 -1.29 9.06 -1.63
CA LEU A 289 -0.44 10.09 -2.24
C LEU A 289 1.02 9.91 -1.81
N ARG A 290 1.93 9.91 -2.78
CA ARG A 290 3.36 10.01 -2.57
C ARG A 290 3.84 11.34 -3.13
N PHE A 291 4.57 12.11 -2.34
CA PHE A 291 5.16 13.36 -2.78
C PHE A 291 6.57 13.15 -3.35
N ALA A 292 6.83 13.68 -4.53
CA ALA A 292 8.05 13.46 -5.29
C ALA A 292 9.12 14.53 -4.95
N GLY A 293 10.04 14.16 -4.07
CA GLY A 293 11.21 15.01 -3.74
C GLY A 293 10.85 16.31 -3.00
N GLY A 294 11.86 17.14 -2.75
CA GLY A 294 11.69 18.39 -2.04
C GLY A 294 11.30 18.22 -0.57
N ASP A 295 10.75 19.28 0.01
CA ASP A 295 10.16 19.24 1.34
C ASP A 295 8.82 18.54 1.30
N GLN A 296 8.81 17.24 1.62
CA GLN A 296 7.60 16.42 1.57
C GLN A 296 6.59 16.82 2.65
N LEU A 297 7.04 17.35 3.78
CA LEU A 297 6.14 17.81 4.83
C LEU A 297 5.39 19.07 4.39
N ALA A 298 6.07 20.01 3.75
CA ALA A 298 5.43 21.19 3.16
C ALA A 298 4.40 20.80 2.09
N GLN A 299 4.69 19.77 1.28
CA GLN A 299 3.73 19.26 0.28
C GLN A 299 2.51 18.59 0.94
N VAL A 300 2.68 17.90 2.07
CA VAL A 300 1.57 17.38 2.88
C VAL A 300 0.66 18.51 3.35
N ASP A 301 1.25 19.60 3.88
CA ASP A 301 0.52 20.77 4.35
C ASP A 301 -0.22 21.49 3.21
N GLU A 302 0.44 21.66 2.07
CA GLU A 302 -0.19 22.24 0.88
C GLU A 302 -1.35 21.38 0.37
N ALA A 303 -1.18 20.06 0.28
CA ALA A 303 -2.24 19.16 -0.11
C ALA A 303 -3.41 19.21 0.88
N ALA A 304 -3.14 19.25 2.19
CA ALA A 304 -4.17 19.34 3.22
C ALA A 304 -5.00 20.62 3.12
N THR A 305 -4.36 21.74 2.85
CA THR A 305 -5.01 23.07 2.85
C THR A 305 -5.67 23.40 1.50
N ARG A 306 -5.12 22.95 0.37
CA ARG A 306 -5.54 23.38 -0.96
C ARG A 306 -6.12 22.25 -1.82
N LEU A 307 -5.73 20.97 -1.60
CA LEU A 307 -6.18 19.83 -2.38
C LEU A 307 -7.39 19.13 -1.73
N LEU A 308 -7.25 18.66 -0.48
CA LEU A 308 -8.28 17.89 0.20
C LEU A 308 -9.62 18.62 0.30
N PRO A 309 -9.70 19.95 0.62
CA PRO A 309 -10.99 20.63 0.72
C PRO A 309 -11.77 20.68 -0.58
N LYS A 310 -11.08 20.62 -1.73
CA LYS A 310 -11.70 20.64 -3.05
C LYS A 310 -12.24 19.26 -3.48
N LEU A 311 -11.64 18.18 -2.96
CA LEU A 311 -11.97 16.78 -3.33
C LEU A 311 -12.90 16.09 -2.32
N LYS A 312 -12.84 16.41 -1.03
CA LYS A 312 -13.69 15.80 0.02
C LYS A 312 -15.11 16.40 0.10
N ARG A 313 -15.37 17.52 -0.53
CA ARG A 313 -16.68 18.23 -0.49
C ARG A 313 -17.68 17.79 -1.56
N ARG A 314 -17.33 16.78 -2.38
CA ARG A 314 -18.19 16.34 -3.49
C ARG A 314 -18.85 14.97 -3.23
#